data_e51fe9f7c5853f09ab6ca57a5b3a21fb
#
_entry.id   e51fe9f7c5853f09ab6ca57a5b3a21fb
#
_cell.length_a   1.000
_cell.length_b   1.000
_cell.length_c   1.000
_cell.angle_alpha   90.00
_cell.angle_beta   90.00
_cell.angle_gamma   90.00
#
_symmetry.space_group_name_H-M   'P 1'
#
loop_
_entity.id
_entity.type
_entity.pdbx_description
1 polymer ?
#
loop_
_entity_poly.entity_id
_entity_poly.type
_entity_poly.pdbx_seq_one_letter_code
_entity_poly.pdbx_strand_id
1 'polypeptide(L)'
;MQKSVLITGCSSGIGLESALELKRQGFHVLAGCRKPDDVERMNSMGFTGVLIDLDSPESVDRAADEVIALTDNCLYGIFNNAGFGMYGPLSTISRAQMEQQFSANFFGAHQLTMRLLPAMLPHGEGRIVMTSSVMGLISTPGRGAYAASKYALEAWSDALRMELRHSGIKVSLIEPGPIRTRFTDNVNQTQSDKPVENPGIAARFTLGPEAVG
;
A
#
# COMPACT_ATOMS: atom_id res chain seq x y z
N MET A 1 2.20 -27.53 -5.94
CA MET A 1 3.11 -26.39 -6.18
C MET A 1 3.01 -25.43 -5.01
N GLN A 2 4.11 -24.83 -4.55
CA GLN A 2 4.09 -23.84 -3.45
C GLN A 2 3.40 -22.57 -3.94
N LYS A 3 2.46 -22.02 -3.15
CA LYS A 3 1.75 -20.79 -3.50
C LYS A 3 2.65 -19.58 -3.32
N SER A 4 2.79 -18.75 -4.36
CA SER A 4 3.60 -17.52 -4.36
C SER A 4 2.74 -16.29 -4.07
N VAL A 5 3.21 -15.41 -3.18
CA VAL A 5 2.54 -14.16 -2.80
C VAL A 5 3.50 -13.01 -2.87
N LEU A 6 3.13 -11.95 -3.60
CA LEU A 6 3.84 -10.67 -3.55
C LEU A 6 3.26 -9.80 -2.44
N ILE A 7 4.12 -9.22 -1.61
CA ILE A 7 3.75 -8.23 -0.60
C ILE A 7 4.54 -6.95 -0.85
N THR A 8 3.88 -5.80 -0.96
CA THR A 8 4.58 -4.52 -1.07
C THR A 8 4.80 -3.86 0.30
N GLY A 9 5.90 -3.12 0.45
CA GLY A 9 6.22 -2.42 1.71
C GLY A 9 6.75 -3.34 2.81
N CYS A 10 7.58 -4.33 2.46
CA CYS A 10 8.11 -5.32 3.40
C CYS A 10 9.29 -4.81 4.25
N SER A 11 9.72 -3.56 4.10
CA SER A 11 10.85 -3.04 4.87
C SER A 11 10.56 -2.90 6.38
N SER A 12 9.29 -2.85 6.79
CA SER A 12 8.89 -2.74 8.22
C SER A 12 7.39 -2.97 8.41
N GLY A 13 6.96 -2.95 9.68
CA GLY A 13 5.55 -2.90 10.08
C GLY A 13 4.71 -4.05 9.52
N ILE A 14 3.49 -3.75 9.11
CA ILE A 14 2.51 -4.75 8.66
C ILE A 14 3.05 -5.62 7.53
N GLY A 15 3.73 -5.03 6.55
CA GLY A 15 4.27 -5.78 5.42
C GLY A 15 5.33 -6.80 5.83
N LEU A 16 6.26 -6.41 6.71
CA LEU A 16 7.31 -7.31 7.23
C LEU A 16 6.71 -8.45 8.06
N GLU A 17 5.82 -8.12 9.00
CA GLU A 17 5.20 -9.13 9.87
C GLU A 17 4.35 -10.12 9.06
N SER A 18 3.63 -9.63 8.05
CA SER A 18 2.87 -10.49 7.14
C SER A 18 3.77 -11.39 6.30
N ALA A 19 4.92 -10.87 5.86
CA ALA A 19 5.90 -11.65 5.10
C ALA A 19 6.46 -12.80 5.96
N LEU A 20 6.83 -12.51 7.21
CA LEU A 20 7.32 -13.51 8.16
C LEU A 20 6.27 -14.59 8.43
N GLU A 21 5.02 -14.17 8.67
CA GLU A 21 3.94 -15.12 8.96
C GLU A 21 3.60 -15.99 7.75
N LEU A 22 3.46 -15.43 6.55
CA LEU A 22 3.18 -16.20 5.35
C LEU A 22 4.32 -17.18 5.01
N LYS A 23 5.58 -16.78 5.21
CA LYS A 23 6.72 -17.68 5.08
C LYS A 23 6.62 -18.85 6.08
N ARG A 24 6.26 -18.58 7.34
CA ARG A 24 6.05 -19.61 8.36
C ARG A 24 4.95 -20.60 7.98
N GLN A 25 3.92 -20.13 7.26
CA GLN A 25 2.82 -20.94 6.74
C GLN A 25 3.17 -21.68 5.43
N GLY A 26 4.40 -21.59 4.95
CA GLY A 26 4.88 -22.32 3.79
C GLY A 26 4.62 -21.66 2.43
N PHE A 27 4.25 -20.39 2.41
CA PHE A 27 4.16 -19.64 1.16
C PHE A 27 5.55 -19.25 0.64
N HIS A 28 5.71 -19.18 -0.68
CA HIS A 28 6.80 -18.48 -1.32
C HIS A 28 6.50 -16.98 -1.33
N VAL A 29 7.23 -16.21 -0.53
CA VAL A 29 6.97 -14.78 -0.37
C VAL A 29 7.96 -13.96 -1.20
N LEU A 30 7.43 -13.18 -2.13
CA LEU A 30 8.16 -12.13 -2.84
C LEU A 30 7.97 -10.83 -2.04
N ALA A 31 9.09 -10.30 -1.53
CA ALA A 31 9.08 -9.17 -0.60
C ALA A 31 9.43 -7.86 -1.32
N GLY A 32 8.41 -7.07 -1.66
CA GLY A 32 8.55 -5.80 -2.35
C GLY A 32 9.05 -4.68 -1.43
N CYS A 33 10.19 -4.07 -1.80
CA CYS A 33 10.81 -2.96 -1.08
C CYS A 33 11.22 -1.86 -2.06
N ARG A 34 11.19 -0.59 -1.58
CA ARG A 34 11.56 0.58 -2.40
C ARG A 34 13.07 0.82 -2.50
N LYS A 35 13.83 0.40 -1.50
CA LYS A 35 15.28 0.63 -1.42
C LYS A 35 16.04 -0.65 -1.68
N PRO A 36 17.15 -0.60 -2.46
CA PRO A 36 17.98 -1.77 -2.71
C PRO A 36 18.49 -2.45 -1.43
N ASP A 37 18.93 -1.68 -0.44
CA ASP A 37 19.41 -2.22 0.85
C ASP A 37 18.32 -3.02 1.58
N ASP A 38 17.05 -2.58 1.49
CA ASP A 38 15.94 -3.33 2.06
C ASP A 38 15.67 -4.63 1.29
N VAL A 39 15.85 -4.62 -0.04
CA VAL A 39 15.75 -5.84 -0.88
C VAL A 39 16.84 -6.86 -0.48
N GLU A 40 18.08 -6.41 -0.34
CA GLU A 40 19.19 -7.27 0.11
C GLU A 40 18.94 -7.84 1.50
N ARG A 41 18.41 -7.02 2.42
CA ARG A 41 18.01 -7.47 3.75
C ARG A 41 16.91 -8.53 3.69
N MET A 42 15.90 -8.37 2.84
CA MET A 42 14.85 -9.39 2.67
C MET A 42 15.41 -10.68 2.10
N ASN A 43 16.33 -10.59 1.13
CA ASN A 43 17.04 -11.76 0.59
C ASN A 43 17.84 -12.50 1.69
N SER A 44 18.56 -11.77 2.54
CA SER A 44 19.33 -12.36 3.66
C SER A 44 18.43 -13.04 4.70
N MET A 45 17.18 -12.63 4.82
CA MET A 45 16.16 -13.26 5.66
C MET A 45 15.48 -14.47 4.97
N GLY A 46 15.90 -14.81 3.74
CA GLY A 46 15.39 -15.94 2.97
C GLY A 46 14.03 -15.70 2.33
N PHE A 47 13.73 -14.47 1.98
CA PHE A 47 12.63 -14.10 1.07
C PHE A 47 13.17 -13.95 -0.36
N THR A 48 12.30 -13.78 -1.32
CA THR A 48 12.67 -13.29 -2.65
C THR A 48 12.40 -11.79 -2.69
N GLY A 49 13.44 -10.98 -2.58
CA GLY A 49 13.32 -9.52 -2.58
C GLY A 49 13.03 -8.98 -3.98
N VAL A 50 12.09 -8.05 -4.09
CA VAL A 50 11.71 -7.37 -5.34
C VAL A 50 11.83 -5.87 -5.15
N LEU A 51 12.56 -5.20 -6.05
CA LEU A 51 12.70 -3.75 -6.02
C LEU A 51 11.48 -3.08 -6.68
N ILE A 52 10.69 -2.36 -5.88
CA ILE A 52 9.48 -1.69 -6.39
C ILE A 52 9.26 -0.34 -5.71
N ASP A 53 9.16 0.71 -6.53
CA ASP A 53 8.68 2.02 -6.13
C ASP A 53 7.31 2.28 -6.78
N LEU A 54 6.26 2.36 -5.96
CA LEU A 54 4.89 2.57 -6.45
C LEU A 54 4.65 3.99 -6.98
N ASP A 55 5.55 4.94 -6.72
CA ASP A 55 5.50 6.28 -7.30
C ASP A 55 6.03 6.33 -8.74
N SER A 56 6.75 5.30 -9.20
CA SER A 56 7.30 5.22 -10.55
C SER A 56 6.59 4.13 -11.37
N PRO A 57 5.81 4.51 -12.40
CA PRO A 57 5.17 3.55 -13.30
C PRO A 57 6.14 2.55 -13.92
N GLU A 58 7.35 2.99 -14.30
CA GLU A 58 8.38 2.15 -14.89
C GLU A 58 8.95 1.15 -13.87
N SER A 59 9.04 1.53 -12.59
CA SER A 59 9.45 0.62 -11.51
C SER A 59 8.37 -0.44 -11.27
N VAL A 60 7.10 -0.06 -11.31
CA VAL A 60 5.98 -0.98 -11.17
C VAL A 60 5.96 -2.00 -12.30
N ASP A 61 6.15 -1.55 -13.55
CA ASP A 61 6.16 -2.45 -14.70
C ASP A 61 7.32 -3.44 -14.64
N ARG A 62 8.55 -2.98 -14.34
CA ARG A 62 9.71 -3.88 -14.16
C ARG A 62 9.50 -4.90 -13.05
N ALA A 63 8.97 -4.46 -11.90
CA ALA A 63 8.69 -5.35 -10.79
C ALA A 63 7.61 -6.38 -11.14
N ALA A 64 6.57 -5.99 -11.89
CA ALA A 64 5.54 -6.91 -12.34
C ALA A 64 6.12 -7.98 -13.28
N ASP A 65 6.96 -7.59 -14.26
CA ASP A 65 7.62 -8.52 -15.17
C ASP A 65 8.55 -9.49 -14.41
N GLU A 66 9.31 -8.99 -13.43
CA GLU A 66 10.14 -9.81 -12.56
C GLU A 66 9.31 -10.83 -11.75
N VAL A 67 8.20 -10.40 -11.14
CA VAL A 67 7.29 -11.28 -10.38
C VAL A 67 6.69 -12.36 -11.27
N ILE A 68 6.25 -12.01 -12.47
CA ILE A 68 5.71 -12.97 -13.45
C ILE A 68 6.76 -14.03 -13.80
N ALA A 69 7.99 -13.62 -14.06
CA ALA A 69 9.10 -14.54 -14.37
C ALA A 69 9.46 -15.44 -13.18
N LEU A 70 9.57 -14.88 -11.96
CA LEU A 70 9.91 -15.60 -10.74
C LEU A 70 8.85 -16.62 -10.31
N THR A 71 7.61 -16.47 -10.78
CA THR A 71 6.48 -17.34 -10.44
C THR A 71 6.02 -18.22 -11.60
N ASP A 72 6.75 -18.25 -12.71
CA ASP A 72 6.35 -18.97 -13.94
C ASP A 72 4.90 -18.65 -14.35
N ASN A 73 4.54 -17.36 -14.31
CA ASN A 73 3.19 -16.89 -14.59
C ASN A 73 2.09 -17.55 -13.70
N CYS A 74 2.46 -17.93 -12.47
CA CYS A 74 1.60 -18.62 -11.51
C CYS A 74 1.63 -17.91 -10.15
N LEU A 75 1.05 -16.71 -10.08
CA LEU A 75 0.95 -15.94 -8.85
C LEU A 75 -0.36 -16.26 -8.12
N TYR A 76 -0.26 -16.68 -6.85
CA TYR A 76 -1.44 -16.94 -6.02
C TYR A 76 -2.01 -15.67 -5.38
N GLY A 77 -1.16 -14.74 -4.93
CA GLY A 77 -1.67 -13.59 -4.20
C GLY A 77 -0.83 -12.33 -4.32
N ILE A 78 -1.52 -11.20 -4.14
CA ILE A 78 -0.94 -9.86 -4.05
C ILE A 78 -1.43 -9.23 -2.76
N PHE A 79 -0.49 -8.77 -1.93
CA PHE A 79 -0.79 -7.92 -0.79
C PHE A 79 -0.24 -6.51 -1.04
N ASN A 80 -1.09 -5.61 -1.49
CA ASN A 80 -0.81 -4.19 -1.68
C ASN A 80 -0.83 -3.49 -0.31
N ASN A 81 0.31 -3.53 0.38
CA ASN A 81 0.45 -2.96 1.72
C ASN A 81 1.25 -1.65 1.74
N ALA A 82 2.15 -1.43 0.77
CA ALA A 82 2.91 -0.19 0.71
C ALA A 82 2.02 1.04 0.60
N GLY A 83 2.39 2.08 1.32
CA GLY A 83 1.70 3.36 1.32
C GLY A 83 2.28 4.30 2.36
N PHE A 84 1.88 5.57 2.30
CA PHE A 84 2.25 6.58 3.27
C PHE A 84 1.08 7.53 3.54
N GLY A 85 1.18 8.32 4.60
CA GLY A 85 0.18 9.34 4.93
C GLY A 85 0.76 10.74 4.77
N MET A 86 0.03 11.61 4.09
CA MET A 86 0.29 13.05 4.06
C MET A 86 -0.75 13.74 4.92
N TYR A 87 -0.30 14.38 5.98
CA TYR A 87 -1.15 15.03 6.96
C TYR A 87 -0.99 16.54 6.92
N GLY A 88 -2.07 17.24 7.10
CA GLY A 88 -2.15 18.69 7.12
C GLY A 88 -3.55 19.16 6.74
N PRO A 89 -3.91 20.42 7.05
CA PRO A 89 -5.16 21.02 6.59
C PRO A 89 -5.24 20.97 5.05
N LEU A 90 -6.37 20.59 4.48
CA LEU A 90 -6.53 20.50 3.01
C LEU A 90 -6.21 21.81 2.30
N SER A 91 -6.43 22.97 2.95
CA SER A 91 -6.07 24.29 2.42
C SER A 91 -4.55 24.49 2.22
N THR A 92 -3.72 23.67 2.85
CA THR A 92 -2.25 23.74 2.72
C THR A 92 -1.68 22.66 1.80
N ILE A 93 -2.46 21.68 1.43
CA ILE A 93 -2.06 20.60 0.54
C ILE A 93 -2.12 21.09 -0.92
N SER A 94 -0.98 21.17 -1.56
CA SER A 94 -0.91 21.53 -2.98
C SER A 94 -1.42 20.38 -3.86
N ARG A 95 -1.72 20.71 -5.14
CA ARG A 95 -2.08 19.69 -6.14
C ARG A 95 -0.99 18.61 -6.26
N ALA A 96 0.27 19.02 -6.37
CA ALA A 96 1.38 18.06 -6.48
C ALA A 96 1.49 17.12 -5.27
N GLN A 97 1.25 17.63 -4.07
CA GLN A 97 1.21 16.80 -2.86
C GLN A 97 0.02 15.83 -2.87
N MET A 98 -1.16 16.27 -3.36
CA MET A 98 -2.30 15.38 -3.52
C MET A 98 -2.02 14.29 -4.55
N GLU A 99 -1.45 14.64 -5.70
CA GLU A 99 -1.03 13.69 -6.73
C GLU A 99 -0.02 12.68 -6.18
N GLN A 100 0.97 13.12 -5.40
CA GLN A 100 1.95 12.24 -4.74
C GLN A 100 1.26 11.27 -3.76
N GLN A 101 0.30 11.75 -2.95
CA GLN A 101 -0.45 10.87 -2.04
C GLN A 101 -1.20 9.77 -2.80
N PHE A 102 -1.81 10.10 -3.93
CA PHE A 102 -2.53 9.15 -4.76
C PHE A 102 -1.59 8.26 -5.58
N SER A 103 -0.44 8.76 -5.99
CA SER A 103 0.52 8.00 -6.79
C SER A 103 0.89 6.69 -6.11
N ALA A 104 1.47 6.74 -4.91
CA ALA A 104 1.87 5.53 -4.19
C ALA A 104 0.67 4.74 -3.63
N ASN A 105 -0.32 5.44 -3.03
CA ASN A 105 -1.39 4.75 -2.29
C ASN A 105 -2.45 4.13 -3.19
N PHE A 106 -2.63 4.64 -4.40
CA PHE A 106 -3.71 4.23 -5.29
C PHE A 106 -3.22 3.83 -6.67
N PHE A 107 -2.58 4.74 -7.43
CA PHE A 107 -2.23 4.47 -8.83
C PHE A 107 -1.20 3.35 -8.96
N GLY A 108 -0.14 3.35 -8.15
CA GLY A 108 0.85 2.29 -8.18
C GLY A 108 0.29 0.92 -7.78
N ALA A 109 -0.57 0.88 -6.76
CA ALA A 109 -1.24 -0.36 -6.35
C ALA A 109 -2.21 -0.87 -7.43
N HIS A 110 -2.96 0.04 -8.08
CA HIS A 110 -3.80 -0.28 -9.22
C HIS A 110 -2.98 -0.86 -10.38
N GLN A 111 -1.95 -0.15 -10.84
CA GLN A 111 -1.10 -0.57 -11.95
C GLN A 111 -0.50 -1.95 -11.67
N LEU A 112 0.12 -2.15 -10.51
CA LEU A 112 0.71 -3.42 -10.11
C LEU A 112 -0.31 -4.56 -10.14
N THR A 113 -1.50 -4.33 -9.58
CA THR A 113 -2.56 -5.33 -9.55
C THR A 113 -3.02 -5.69 -10.96
N MET A 114 -3.24 -4.71 -11.83
CA MET A 114 -3.68 -4.96 -13.21
C MET A 114 -2.60 -5.66 -14.05
N ARG A 115 -1.33 -5.37 -13.82
CA ARG A 115 -0.20 -6.05 -14.48
C ARG A 115 -0.08 -7.52 -14.05
N LEU A 116 -0.37 -7.83 -12.79
CA LEU A 116 -0.22 -9.18 -12.23
C LEU A 116 -1.49 -10.04 -12.32
N LEU A 117 -2.65 -9.42 -12.47
CA LEU A 117 -3.94 -10.14 -12.55
C LEU A 117 -3.97 -11.23 -13.63
N PRO A 118 -3.42 -11.04 -14.85
CA PRO A 118 -3.35 -12.09 -15.86
C PRO A 118 -2.58 -13.35 -15.41
N ALA A 119 -1.58 -13.21 -14.53
CA ALA A 119 -0.83 -14.33 -13.96
C ALA A 119 -1.60 -15.08 -12.86
N MET A 120 -2.70 -14.52 -12.38
CA MET A 120 -3.55 -15.13 -11.35
C MET A 120 -4.78 -15.84 -11.92
N LEU A 121 -5.38 -15.25 -12.97
CA LEU A 121 -6.66 -15.70 -13.55
C LEU A 121 -6.67 -17.18 -14.02
N PRO A 122 -5.63 -17.69 -14.71
CA PRO A 122 -5.65 -19.06 -15.24
C PRO A 122 -5.76 -20.14 -14.17
N HIS A 123 -5.42 -19.84 -12.93
CA HIS A 123 -5.40 -20.82 -11.83
C HIS A 123 -6.74 -21.00 -11.14
N GLY A 124 -7.74 -20.15 -11.42
CA GLY A 124 -9.07 -20.22 -10.84
C GLY A 124 -9.12 -20.05 -9.32
N GLU A 125 -8.03 -19.64 -8.72
CA GLU A 125 -7.94 -19.29 -7.30
C GLU A 125 -6.92 -18.18 -7.07
N GLY A 126 -7.16 -17.31 -6.10
CA GLY A 126 -6.20 -16.26 -5.75
C GLY A 126 -6.71 -15.30 -4.68
N ARG A 127 -5.80 -14.45 -4.22
CA ARG A 127 -6.11 -13.42 -3.20
C ARG A 127 -5.48 -12.10 -3.57
N ILE A 128 -6.30 -11.06 -3.58
CA ILE A 128 -5.86 -9.65 -3.67
C ILE A 128 -6.24 -9.01 -2.34
N VAL A 129 -5.24 -8.54 -1.61
CA VAL A 129 -5.43 -7.87 -0.32
C VAL A 129 -4.92 -6.43 -0.46
N MET A 130 -5.74 -5.47 -0.02
CA MET A 130 -5.41 -4.05 -0.03
C MET A 130 -5.34 -3.53 1.40
N THR A 131 -4.26 -2.86 1.77
CA THR A 131 -4.22 -2.10 3.02
C THR A 131 -4.93 -0.76 2.84
N SER A 132 -6.16 -0.70 3.28
CA SER A 132 -6.92 0.52 3.46
C SER A 132 -6.58 1.16 4.82
N SER A 133 -7.54 1.65 5.52
CA SER A 133 -7.46 2.22 6.87
C SER A 133 -8.86 2.46 7.39
N VAL A 134 -9.03 2.64 8.70
CA VAL A 134 -10.25 3.28 9.23
C VAL A 134 -10.50 4.65 8.57
N MET A 135 -9.45 5.32 8.07
CA MET A 135 -9.56 6.54 7.27
C MET A 135 -10.12 6.31 5.85
N GLY A 136 -10.33 5.10 5.43
CA GLY A 136 -11.10 4.76 4.23
C GLY A 136 -12.60 4.76 4.45
N LEU A 137 -13.05 4.73 5.71
CA LEU A 137 -14.46 4.69 6.12
C LEU A 137 -14.92 5.98 6.80
N ILE A 138 -14.00 6.68 7.48
CA ILE A 138 -14.24 7.96 8.13
C ILE A 138 -13.15 8.96 7.75
N SER A 139 -13.40 10.25 7.95
CA SER A 139 -12.38 11.28 7.74
C SER A 139 -12.32 12.22 8.94
N THR A 140 -11.13 12.75 9.20
CA THR A 140 -10.89 13.71 10.29
C THR A 140 -10.13 14.92 9.78
N PRO A 141 -10.25 16.08 10.45
CA PRO A 141 -9.43 17.25 10.11
C PRO A 141 -7.92 16.92 10.08
N GLY A 142 -7.20 17.49 9.12
CA GLY A 142 -5.77 17.28 8.95
C GLY A 142 -5.37 15.94 8.30
N ARG A 143 -6.31 15.07 7.99
CA ARG A 143 -6.04 13.75 7.33
C ARG A 143 -6.74 13.60 5.98
N GLY A 144 -7.29 14.69 5.42
CA GLY A 144 -8.16 14.64 4.24
C GLY A 144 -7.50 14.05 2.99
N ALA A 145 -6.23 14.39 2.71
CA ALA A 145 -5.53 13.84 1.54
C ALA A 145 -5.33 12.32 1.66
N TYR A 146 -4.89 11.86 2.82
CA TYR A 146 -4.72 10.44 3.09
C TYR A 146 -6.08 9.70 3.07
N ALA A 147 -7.09 10.23 3.77
CA ALA A 147 -8.43 9.64 3.77
C ALA A 147 -8.99 9.51 2.36
N ALA A 148 -8.88 10.55 1.52
CA ALA A 148 -9.33 10.50 0.13
C ALA A 148 -8.69 9.36 -0.67
N SER A 149 -7.38 9.13 -0.50
CA SER A 149 -6.70 8.01 -1.16
C SER A 149 -7.19 6.64 -0.66
N LYS A 150 -7.55 6.52 0.61
CA LYS A 150 -8.07 5.26 1.18
C LYS A 150 -9.54 5.03 0.82
N TYR A 151 -10.39 6.06 0.77
CA TYR A 151 -11.75 5.96 0.22
C TYR A 151 -11.73 5.52 -1.25
N ALA A 152 -10.76 6.00 -2.04
CA ALA A 152 -10.59 5.55 -3.41
C ALA A 152 -10.28 4.05 -3.49
N LEU A 153 -9.42 3.53 -2.57
CA LEU A 153 -9.13 2.09 -2.48
C LEU A 153 -10.34 1.25 -2.11
N GLU A 154 -11.20 1.73 -1.18
CA GLU A 154 -12.43 1.05 -0.80
C GLU A 154 -13.34 0.85 -2.03
N ALA A 155 -13.69 1.96 -2.70
CA ALA A 155 -14.56 1.91 -3.87
C ALA A 155 -13.96 1.07 -5.02
N TRP A 156 -12.65 1.18 -5.25
CA TRP A 156 -11.95 0.39 -6.26
C TRP A 156 -11.99 -1.10 -5.93
N SER A 157 -11.76 -1.46 -4.66
CA SER A 157 -11.75 -2.86 -4.23
C SER A 157 -13.14 -3.50 -4.32
N ASP A 158 -14.19 -2.74 -4.02
CA ASP A 158 -15.57 -3.18 -4.17
C ASP A 158 -15.92 -3.47 -5.63
N ALA A 159 -15.54 -2.57 -6.54
CA ALA A 159 -15.73 -2.76 -7.97
C ALA A 159 -14.99 -4.02 -8.46
N LEU A 160 -13.69 -4.13 -8.14
CA LEU A 160 -12.89 -5.29 -8.55
C LEU A 160 -13.42 -6.61 -7.97
N ARG A 161 -13.92 -6.61 -6.76
CA ARG A 161 -14.53 -7.79 -6.13
C ARG A 161 -15.75 -8.27 -6.92
N MET A 162 -16.58 -7.34 -7.40
CA MET A 162 -17.75 -7.67 -8.22
C MET A 162 -17.33 -8.17 -9.61
N GLU A 163 -16.34 -7.56 -10.23
CA GLU A 163 -15.80 -7.96 -11.54
C GLU A 163 -15.20 -9.36 -11.49
N LEU A 164 -14.49 -9.70 -10.41
CA LEU A 164 -13.81 -10.99 -10.25
C LEU A 164 -14.67 -12.10 -9.61
N ARG A 165 -15.96 -11.86 -9.38
CA ARG A 165 -16.84 -12.79 -8.62
C ARG A 165 -16.85 -14.23 -9.12
N HIS A 166 -16.60 -14.46 -10.41
CA HIS A 166 -16.60 -15.77 -11.06
C HIS A 166 -15.20 -16.33 -11.36
N SER A 167 -14.14 -15.62 -11.02
CA SER A 167 -12.76 -16.01 -11.34
C SER A 167 -12.10 -16.92 -10.31
N GLY A 168 -12.72 -17.07 -9.12
CA GLY A 168 -12.09 -17.71 -7.96
C GLY A 168 -11.12 -16.82 -7.19
N ILE A 169 -10.75 -15.65 -7.72
CA ILE A 169 -9.93 -14.65 -7.03
C ILE A 169 -10.82 -13.87 -6.05
N LYS A 170 -10.34 -13.73 -4.80
CA LYS A 170 -11.03 -12.98 -3.75
C LYS A 170 -10.29 -11.68 -3.46
N VAL A 171 -11.04 -10.57 -3.37
CA VAL A 171 -10.53 -9.24 -3.02
C VAL A 171 -10.95 -8.92 -1.59
N SER A 172 -9.98 -8.54 -0.76
CA SER A 172 -10.16 -8.19 0.66
C SER A 172 -9.46 -6.90 0.99
N LEU A 173 -10.02 -6.16 1.94
CA LEU A 173 -9.39 -4.97 2.51
C LEU A 173 -8.99 -5.26 3.95
N ILE A 174 -7.89 -4.66 4.38
CA ILE A 174 -7.48 -4.54 5.77
C ILE A 174 -7.59 -3.07 6.13
N GLU A 175 -8.34 -2.75 7.16
CA GLU A 175 -8.65 -1.37 7.58
C GLU A 175 -8.04 -1.11 8.97
N PRO A 176 -6.70 -0.97 9.07
CA PRO A 176 -6.04 -0.78 10.35
C PRO A 176 -6.48 0.52 11.02
N GLY A 177 -6.69 0.44 12.33
CA GLY A 177 -6.70 1.61 13.20
C GLY A 177 -5.26 2.07 13.51
N PRO A 178 -5.06 2.81 14.60
CA PRO A 178 -3.72 3.20 15.06
C PRO A 178 -2.91 1.95 15.48
N ILE A 179 -1.93 1.58 14.65
CA ILE A 179 -0.99 0.49 14.93
C ILE A 179 0.40 1.10 15.08
N ARG A 180 1.14 0.70 16.11
CA ARG A 180 2.52 1.16 16.31
C ARG A 180 3.44 0.57 15.24
N THR A 181 3.76 1.38 14.23
CA THR A 181 4.67 1.05 13.12
C THR A 181 5.50 2.29 12.75
N ARG A 182 6.47 2.14 11.84
CA ARG A 182 7.21 3.28 11.28
C ARG A 182 6.34 4.19 10.37
N PHE A 183 5.09 3.85 10.15
CA PHE A 183 4.17 4.67 9.35
C PHE A 183 4.03 6.09 9.94
N THR A 184 3.92 6.21 11.26
CA THR A 184 3.83 7.50 11.97
C THR A 184 5.09 8.35 11.79
N ASP A 185 6.27 7.72 11.80
CA ASP A 185 7.54 8.43 11.57
C ASP A 185 7.60 9.02 10.15
N ASN A 186 7.13 8.25 9.16
CA ASN A 186 7.06 8.70 7.77
C ASN A 186 6.05 9.83 7.58
N VAL A 187 4.92 9.80 8.28
CA VAL A 187 3.92 10.89 8.27
C VAL A 187 4.50 12.20 8.77
N ASN A 188 5.27 12.16 9.86
CA ASN A 188 5.88 13.36 10.44
C ASN A 188 6.88 14.04 9.49
N GLN A 189 7.49 13.28 8.56
CA GLN A 189 8.38 13.81 7.52
C GLN A 189 7.62 14.47 6.36
N THR A 190 6.33 14.18 6.18
CA THR A 190 5.51 14.70 5.09
C THR A 190 4.59 15.85 5.51
N GLN A 191 4.62 16.25 6.77
CA GLN A 191 3.83 17.38 7.25
C GLN A 191 4.22 18.65 6.49
N SER A 192 3.21 19.38 6.01
CA SER A 192 3.41 20.65 5.34
C SER A 192 3.86 21.71 6.37
N ASP A 193 5.11 22.16 6.27
CA ASP A 193 5.66 23.29 7.06
C ASP A 193 5.13 24.65 6.60
N LYS A 194 4.18 24.69 5.65
CA LYS A 194 3.63 25.95 5.18
C LYS A 194 2.70 26.54 6.22
N PRO A 195 2.91 27.81 6.61
CA PRO A 195 2.00 28.53 7.48
C PRO A 195 0.62 28.56 6.83
N VAL A 196 -0.42 28.29 7.61
CA VAL A 196 -1.80 28.37 7.14
C VAL A 196 -2.14 29.85 6.93
N GLU A 197 -2.40 30.24 5.69
CA GLU A 197 -2.73 31.63 5.33
C GLU A 197 -4.01 32.14 6.01
N ASN A 198 -4.83 31.23 6.55
CA ASN A 198 -6.05 31.58 7.29
C ASN A 198 -5.98 31.06 8.74
N PRO A 199 -5.56 31.92 9.70
CA PRO A 199 -5.45 31.53 11.12
C PRO A 199 -6.74 31.01 11.74
N GLY A 200 -7.89 31.43 11.24
CA GLY A 200 -9.19 30.97 11.75
C GLY A 200 -9.49 29.50 11.45
N ILE A 201 -8.95 28.97 10.37
CA ILE A 201 -9.03 27.52 10.04
C ILE A 201 -7.94 26.77 10.79
N ALA A 202 -6.72 27.29 10.84
CA ALA A 202 -5.59 26.66 11.51
C ALA A 202 -5.81 26.50 13.02
N ALA A 203 -6.27 27.52 13.70
CA ALA A 203 -6.47 27.51 15.15
C ALA A 203 -7.51 26.48 15.62
N ARG A 204 -8.43 26.06 14.73
CA ARG A 204 -9.43 25.03 15.05
C ARG A 204 -8.94 23.60 14.80
N PHE A 205 -7.81 23.41 14.13
CA PHE A 205 -7.35 22.10 13.64
C PHE A 205 -5.86 21.81 13.96
N THR A 206 -5.23 22.58 14.84
CA THR A 206 -3.97 22.13 15.43
C THR A 206 -4.26 20.86 16.20
N LEU A 207 -3.87 19.75 15.63
CA LEU A 207 -3.75 18.50 16.37
C LEU A 207 -2.73 18.76 17.47
N GLY A 208 -3.19 18.91 18.72
CA GLY A 208 -2.29 18.94 19.86
C GLY A 208 -1.45 17.66 19.87
N PRO A 209 -0.28 17.67 20.50
CA PRO A 209 0.59 16.48 20.59
C PRO A 209 -0.08 15.25 21.19
N GLU A 210 -1.24 15.40 21.80
CA GLU A 210 -2.05 14.32 22.38
C GLU A 210 -2.97 13.60 21.38
N ALA A 211 -3.09 14.08 20.13
CA ALA A 211 -3.98 13.46 19.12
C ALA A 211 -3.30 12.36 18.29
N VAL A 212 -2.09 11.97 18.64
CA VAL A 212 -1.25 10.94 17.95
C VAL A 212 -0.87 9.84 18.94
N GLY A 213 -1.71 9.58 19.92
CA GLY A 213 -1.58 8.47 20.86
C GLY A 213 -2.25 7.20 20.34
#